data_02c05725993c38144bbb55626dc06e43
#
_entry.id   02c05725993c38144bbb55626dc06e43
#
_cell.length_a   1.000
_cell.length_b   1.000
_cell.length_c   1.000
_cell.angle_alpha   90.00
_cell.angle_beta   90.00
_cell.angle_gamma   90.00
#
_symmetry.space_group_name_H-M   'P 1'
#
loop_
_entity.id
_entity.type
_entity.pdbx_description
1 polymer ?
#
loop_
_entity_poly.entity_id
_entity_poly.type
_entity_poly.pdbx_seq_one_letter_code
_entity_poly.pdbx_strand_id
1 'polypeptide(L)'
;MIDPTDPVALTRALIRRPSVTPDDGGALDLVEDVLKRLDFTCHRLAFEEPGTTPVGNLYARLGTGAPHLAFAGHTDVVPPGDPAAWRAEPFSAEVIEGEIHGRGAVDMKGAIGCFIAAAARFMAECRPAGSIGFLITGDEEGPAVNGTRKLVAWLKERRERVDACLVGEPTNPQRLGETIKIGRRGSLTGWLTVQGMQGHVAYPERADNPIPRLLAMLGALTAEPLDGGTEAFEPSQLVISSVDVGNPTPNVIPAEARATFNIRFNDQHTAKSLTAWIERKLASVGGAHRLEVRSDAAAFVTPAGPFTELLESVVERELGIVPELSTTGGTSDARFIRDLCPVVEFGLVGATIHQVDERVALADLEALTQVYQALLTSYVKAA
;
A
#
# COMPACT_ATOMS: atom_id res chain seq x y z
N MET A 1 0.31 31.75 -0.90
CA MET A 1 1.28 30.63 -1.01
C MET A 1 1.19 29.81 0.26
N ILE A 2 1.29 28.48 0.16
CA ILE A 2 1.27 27.57 1.31
C ILE A 2 2.63 27.70 2.02
N ASP A 3 2.62 27.79 3.35
CA ASP A 3 3.82 27.69 4.16
C ASP A 3 4.33 26.23 4.12
N PRO A 4 5.54 25.97 3.59
CA PRO A 4 6.07 24.62 3.49
C PRO A 4 6.44 24.01 4.85
N THR A 5 6.45 24.78 5.94
CA THR A 5 6.73 24.28 7.30
C THR A 5 5.48 23.85 8.07
N ASP A 6 4.29 24.11 7.51
CA ASP A 6 3.00 23.81 8.13
C ASP A 6 2.38 22.52 7.55
N PRO A 7 2.47 21.37 8.27
CA PRO A 7 1.93 20.09 7.80
C PRO A 7 0.41 20.12 7.65
N VAL A 8 -0.29 20.92 8.45
CA VAL A 8 -1.76 21.03 8.38
C VAL A 8 -2.17 21.74 7.08
N ALA A 9 -1.51 22.85 6.75
CA ALA A 9 -1.78 23.59 5.52
C ALA A 9 -1.47 22.75 4.27
N LEU A 10 -0.36 22.00 4.28
CA LEU A 10 0.05 21.10 3.19
C LEU A 10 -0.96 19.93 3.02
N THR A 11 -1.31 19.26 4.10
CA THR A 11 -2.29 18.15 4.10
C THR A 11 -3.64 18.61 3.55
N ARG A 12 -4.17 19.74 4.04
CA ARG A 12 -5.42 20.30 3.55
C ARG A 12 -5.38 20.68 2.08
N ALA A 13 -4.25 21.22 1.63
CA ALA A 13 -4.08 21.57 0.21
C ALA A 13 -4.02 20.33 -0.69
N LEU A 14 -3.40 19.23 -0.23
CA LEU A 14 -3.35 17.96 -0.94
C LEU A 14 -4.73 17.28 -0.97
N ILE A 15 -5.47 17.26 0.13
CA ILE A 15 -6.83 16.68 0.16
C ILE A 15 -7.76 17.40 -0.83
N ARG A 16 -7.64 18.73 -0.94
CA ARG A 16 -8.42 19.55 -1.91
C ARG A 16 -8.07 19.30 -3.37
N ARG A 17 -7.17 18.36 -3.67
CA ARG A 17 -6.89 17.84 -5.00
C ARG A 17 -7.54 16.47 -5.09
N PRO A 18 -8.71 16.34 -5.78
CA PRO A 18 -9.47 15.09 -5.84
C PRO A 18 -8.80 14.09 -6.79
N SER A 19 -7.64 13.59 -6.40
CA SER A 19 -6.80 12.66 -7.15
C SER A 19 -7.29 11.22 -7.02
N VAL A 20 -8.55 10.99 -7.38
CA VAL A 20 -9.11 9.63 -7.39
C VAL A 20 -8.50 8.85 -8.55
N THR A 21 -7.81 7.74 -8.23
CA THR A 21 -7.08 6.97 -9.24
C THR A 21 -7.96 6.65 -10.46
N PRO A 22 -7.49 6.85 -11.71
CA PRO A 22 -6.13 7.22 -12.13
C PRO A 22 -5.88 8.74 -12.30
N ASP A 23 -6.81 9.60 -11.89
CA ASP A 23 -6.72 11.05 -12.07
C ASP A 23 -5.82 11.67 -11.00
N ASP A 24 -4.89 12.56 -11.41
CA ASP A 24 -3.98 13.27 -10.49
C ASP A 24 -4.65 14.44 -9.75
N GLY A 25 -5.69 15.04 -10.33
CA GLY A 25 -6.39 16.19 -9.74
C GLY A 25 -5.50 17.42 -9.45
N GLY A 26 -4.26 17.45 -9.95
CA GLY A 26 -3.25 18.49 -9.68
C GLY A 26 -2.51 18.29 -8.34
N ALA A 27 -2.54 17.10 -7.77
CA ALA A 27 -1.86 16.81 -6.50
C ALA A 27 -0.34 16.80 -6.69
N LEU A 28 0.16 16.17 -7.74
CA LEU A 28 1.60 16.17 -8.04
C LEU A 28 2.12 17.56 -8.42
N ASP A 29 1.32 18.41 -9.07
CA ASP A 29 1.71 19.80 -9.36
C ASP A 29 1.94 20.57 -8.08
N LEU A 30 1.06 20.39 -7.10
CA LEU A 30 1.22 21.02 -5.78
C LEU A 30 2.50 20.57 -5.07
N VAL A 31 2.78 19.26 -5.05
CA VAL A 31 3.99 18.70 -4.44
C VAL A 31 5.24 19.27 -5.15
N GLU A 32 5.26 19.22 -6.49
CA GLU A 32 6.37 19.73 -7.28
C GLU A 32 6.63 21.21 -7.04
N ASP A 33 5.58 22.05 -7.02
CA ASP A 33 5.70 23.49 -6.79
C ASP A 33 6.25 23.80 -5.40
N VAL A 34 5.84 23.04 -4.37
CA VAL A 34 6.36 23.22 -3.01
C VAL A 34 7.83 22.79 -2.95
N LEU A 35 8.18 21.63 -3.51
CA LEU A 35 9.54 21.11 -3.50
C LEU A 35 10.51 21.98 -4.29
N LYS A 36 10.10 22.56 -5.43
CA LYS A 36 10.91 23.53 -6.19
C LYS A 36 11.23 24.78 -5.36
N ARG A 37 10.29 25.28 -4.56
CA ARG A 37 10.53 26.42 -3.65
C ARG A 37 11.49 26.09 -2.51
N LEU A 38 11.66 24.80 -2.22
CA LEU A 38 12.62 24.27 -1.25
C LEU A 38 13.95 23.84 -1.93
N ASP A 39 14.25 24.34 -3.13
CA ASP A 39 15.46 24.07 -3.91
C ASP A 39 15.65 22.60 -4.32
N PHE A 40 14.59 21.77 -4.33
CA PHE A 40 14.68 20.42 -4.88
C PHE A 40 14.74 20.44 -6.41
N THR A 41 15.59 19.60 -6.97
CA THR A 41 15.56 19.26 -8.40
C THR A 41 14.47 18.24 -8.65
N CYS A 42 13.45 18.62 -9.41
CA CYS A 42 12.26 17.82 -9.68
C CYS A 42 12.28 17.21 -11.08
N HIS A 43 11.90 15.96 -11.19
CA HIS A 43 11.72 15.23 -12.45
C HIS A 43 10.28 14.70 -12.50
N ARG A 44 9.44 15.37 -13.29
CA ARG A 44 8.08 14.88 -13.56
C ARG A 44 8.14 13.80 -14.64
N LEU A 45 7.55 12.64 -14.35
CA LEU A 45 7.59 11.45 -15.18
C LEU A 45 6.16 10.97 -15.44
N ALA A 46 5.85 10.64 -16.69
CA ALA A 46 4.61 9.99 -17.04
C ALA A 46 4.94 8.60 -17.61
N PHE A 47 4.29 7.58 -17.07
CA PHE A 47 4.46 6.22 -17.55
C PHE A 47 3.13 5.66 -18.07
N GLU A 48 3.22 4.82 -19.08
CA GLU A 48 2.08 4.16 -19.70
C GLU A 48 2.49 2.76 -20.16
N GLU A 49 1.56 1.81 -20.09
CA GLU A 49 1.65 0.52 -20.77
C GLU A 49 0.45 0.34 -21.71
N PRO A 50 0.57 -0.47 -22.77
CA PRO A 50 -0.54 -0.73 -23.67
C PRO A 50 -1.79 -1.22 -22.93
N GLY A 51 -2.91 -0.52 -23.12
CA GLY A 51 -4.18 -0.84 -22.46
C GLY A 51 -4.34 -0.31 -21.03
N THR A 52 -3.42 0.53 -20.57
CA THR A 52 -3.53 1.21 -19.27
C THR A 52 -3.62 2.73 -19.43
N THR A 53 -4.11 3.41 -18.42
CA THR A 53 -4.11 4.88 -18.37
C THR A 53 -2.71 5.39 -18.02
N PRO A 54 -2.19 6.45 -18.69
CA PRO A 54 -0.96 7.09 -18.29
C PRO A 54 -1.04 7.63 -16.87
N VAL A 55 0.03 7.47 -16.09
CA VAL A 55 0.11 7.94 -14.69
C VAL A 55 1.29 8.88 -14.51
N GLY A 56 1.05 9.99 -13.83
CA GLY A 56 2.07 10.92 -13.38
C GLY A 56 2.83 10.40 -12.18
N ASN A 57 4.15 10.65 -12.17
CA ASN A 57 5.03 10.35 -11.05
C ASN A 57 6.01 11.51 -10.88
N LEU A 58 6.58 11.64 -9.69
CA LEU A 58 7.55 12.69 -9.37
C LEU A 58 8.74 12.07 -8.62
N TYR A 59 9.93 12.27 -9.16
CA TYR A 59 11.16 12.15 -8.40
C TYR A 59 11.73 13.52 -8.11
N ALA A 60 12.04 13.80 -6.85
CA ALA A 60 12.71 15.04 -6.47
C ALA A 60 13.89 14.76 -5.55
N ARG A 61 14.97 15.52 -5.69
CA ARG A 61 16.18 15.37 -4.88
C ARG A 61 16.76 16.72 -4.48
N LEU A 62 17.15 16.82 -3.21
CA LEU A 62 17.96 17.90 -2.67
C LEU A 62 19.31 17.36 -2.21
N GLY A 63 20.39 18.03 -2.59
CA GLY A 63 21.77 17.60 -2.30
C GLY A 63 22.28 16.53 -3.26
N THR A 64 23.59 16.30 -3.20
CA THR A 64 24.29 15.32 -4.06
C THR A 64 25.16 14.34 -3.26
N GLY A 65 25.26 14.58 -1.94
CA GLY A 65 26.04 13.75 -1.02
C GLY A 65 25.37 12.46 -0.62
N ALA A 66 26.13 11.62 0.06
CA ALA A 66 25.64 10.44 0.78
C ALA A 66 25.69 10.72 2.30
N PRO A 67 24.81 10.09 3.09
CA PRO A 67 23.78 9.16 2.66
C PRO A 67 22.59 9.84 1.98
N HIS A 68 21.86 9.12 1.12
CA HIS A 68 20.65 9.57 0.48
C HIS A 68 19.44 8.87 1.12
N LEU A 69 18.63 9.62 1.88
CA LEU A 69 17.35 9.18 2.41
C LEU A 69 16.23 9.61 1.45
N ALA A 70 15.45 8.65 0.97
CA ALA A 70 14.26 8.93 0.21
C ALA A 70 12.99 8.73 1.06
N PHE A 71 11.99 9.55 0.80
CA PHE A 71 10.61 9.35 1.23
C PHE A 71 9.80 8.90 0.01
N ALA A 72 8.99 7.87 0.19
CA ALA A 72 8.06 7.40 -0.84
C ALA A 72 6.61 7.50 -0.37
N GLY A 73 5.73 7.84 -1.32
CA GLY A 73 4.31 7.93 -1.08
C GLY A 73 3.50 8.09 -2.35
N HIS A 74 2.18 8.06 -2.21
CA HIS A 74 1.24 8.24 -3.31
C HIS A 74 0.29 9.40 -3.07
N THR A 75 -0.09 10.06 -4.16
CA THR A 75 -1.06 11.15 -4.14
C THR A 75 -2.44 10.71 -4.58
N ASP A 76 -2.55 9.57 -5.26
CA ASP A 76 -3.83 9.00 -5.64
C ASP A 76 -4.57 8.44 -4.42
N VAL A 77 -5.88 8.35 -4.53
CA VAL A 77 -6.78 7.90 -3.46
C VAL A 77 -7.89 7.03 -4.03
N VAL A 78 -8.42 6.11 -3.22
CA VAL A 78 -9.62 5.35 -3.57
C VAL A 78 -10.85 6.27 -3.67
N PRO A 79 -11.89 5.87 -4.43
CA PRO A 79 -13.16 6.61 -4.47
C PRO A 79 -13.73 6.85 -3.07
N PRO A 80 -14.32 8.02 -2.79
CA PRO A 80 -14.85 8.37 -1.47
C PRO A 80 -16.14 7.61 -1.09
N GLY A 81 -16.75 6.91 -2.04
CA GLY A 81 -18.09 6.33 -1.86
C GLY A 81 -19.19 7.39 -2.01
N ASP A 82 -20.29 7.22 -1.28
CA ASP A 82 -21.41 8.18 -1.31
C ASP A 82 -21.05 9.46 -0.54
N PRO A 83 -20.90 10.62 -1.20
CA PRO A 83 -20.58 11.87 -0.51
C PRO A 83 -21.62 12.30 0.54
N ALA A 84 -22.88 11.89 0.38
CA ALA A 84 -23.93 12.22 1.34
C ALA A 84 -23.77 11.49 2.69
N ALA A 85 -22.95 10.45 2.74
CA ALA A 85 -22.63 9.73 3.98
C ALA A 85 -21.53 10.40 4.81
N TRP A 86 -20.81 11.40 4.25
CA TRP A 86 -19.72 12.09 4.93
C TRP A 86 -20.23 13.26 5.78
N ARG A 87 -19.56 13.52 6.91
CA ARG A 87 -19.82 14.70 7.77
C ARG A 87 -19.45 16.02 7.09
N ALA A 88 -18.43 15.99 6.23
CA ALA A 88 -17.98 17.09 5.37
C ALA A 88 -17.74 16.55 3.96
N GLU A 89 -17.79 17.43 2.94
CA GLU A 89 -17.49 17.02 1.57
C GLU A 89 -16.07 16.37 1.50
N PRO A 90 -15.90 15.19 0.87
CA PRO A 90 -14.70 14.36 0.94
C PRO A 90 -13.38 15.05 0.58
N PHE A 91 -13.42 16.11 -0.20
CA PHE A 91 -12.24 16.87 -0.63
C PHE A 91 -12.21 18.31 -0.11
N SER A 92 -13.09 18.67 0.85
CA SER A 92 -13.10 20.01 1.46
C SER A 92 -11.93 20.24 2.41
N ALA A 93 -11.39 19.17 2.99
CA ALA A 93 -10.38 19.21 4.05
C ALA A 93 -10.83 20.09 5.23
N GLU A 94 -12.06 19.92 5.66
CA GLU A 94 -12.62 20.67 6.78
C GLU A 94 -12.02 20.18 8.09
N VAL A 95 -11.79 21.12 9.00
CA VAL A 95 -11.32 20.81 10.36
C VAL A 95 -12.54 20.77 11.27
N ILE A 96 -12.81 19.60 11.84
CA ILE A 96 -13.91 19.37 12.77
C ILE A 96 -13.33 18.76 14.04
N GLU A 97 -13.56 19.37 15.18
CA GLU A 97 -13.16 18.86 16.50
C GLU A 97 -11.66 18.52 16.63
N GLY A 98 -10.79 19.26 15.90
CA GLY A 98 -9.33 19.05 15.94
C GLY A 98 -8.82 17.98 14.98
N GLU A 99 -9.66 17.48 14.07
CA GLU A 99 -9.32 16.53 13.02
C GLU A 99 -9.59 17.12 11.63
N ILE A 100 -8.74 16.83 10.65
CA ILE A 100 -9.01 17.11 9.23
C ILE A 100 -9.80 15.94 8.67
N HIS A 101 -11.00 16.22 8.17
CA HIS A 101 -11.82 15.24 7.48
C HIS A 101 -11.58 15.32 5.97
N GLY A 102 -11.35 14.16 5.34
CA GLY A 102 -11.22 14.06 3.88
C GLY A 102 -10.56 12.79 3.40
N ARG A 103 -10.91 12.36 2.19
CA ARG A 103 -10.32 11.21 1.52
C ARG A 103 -8.83 11.45 1.26
N GLY A 104 -7.98 10.51 1.67
CA GLY A 104 -6.53 10.62 1.61
C GLY A 104 -5.91 11.35 2.82
N ALA A 105 -6.69 11.68 3.85
CA ALA A 105 -6.19 12.36 5.04
C ALA A 105 -5.12 11.53 5.76
N VAL A 106 -5.35 10.22 5.91
CA VAL A 106 -4.40 9.28 6.50
C VAL A 106 -3.68 8.44 5.45
N ASP A 107 -4.31 8.16 4.31
CA ASP A 107 -3.78 7.32 3.24
C ASP A 107 -3.69 8.09 1.91
N MET A 108 -2.53 8.72 1.59
CA MET A 108 -1.45 9.03 2.54
C MET A 108 -0.97 10.48 2.39
N LYS A 109 -1.87 11.38 1.95
CA LYS A 109 -1.57 12.81 1.72
C LYS A 109 -1.07 13.53 2.99
N GLY A 110 -1.56 13.10 4.17
CA GLY A 110 -1.10 13.61 5.46
C GLY A 110 0.39 13.35 5.68
N ALA A 111 0.85 12.13 5.46
CA ALA A 111 2.26 11.77 5.61
C ALA A 111 3.17 12.50 4.60
N ILE A 112 2.70 12.72 3.35
CA ILE A 112 3.41 13.54 2.37
C ILE A 112 3.55 14.98 2.89
N GLY A 113 2.47 15.57 3.40
CA GLY A 113 2.49 16.91 4.00
C GLY A 113 3.46 17.01 5.17
N CYS A 114 3.46 16.00 6.05
CA CYS A 114 4.37 15.92 7.19
C CYS A 114 5.84 15.83 6.75
N PHE A 115 6.16 15.00 5.74
CA PHE A 115 7.56 14.87 5.32
C PHE A 115 8.07 16.11 4.57
N ILE A 116 7.22 16.79 3.79
CA ILE A 116 7.56 18.09 3.19
C ILE A 116 7.83 19.12 4.30
N ALA A 117 6.96 19.20 5.31
CA ALA A 117 7.13 20.13 6.43
C ALA A 117 8.39 19.83 7.24
N ALA A 118 8.68 18.56 7.49
CA ALA A 118 9.90 18.13 8.16
C ALA A 118 11.16 18.51 7.39
N ALA A 119 11.18 18.29 6.07
CA ALA A 119 12.28 18.69 5.21
C ALA A 119 12.47 20.23 5.22
N ALA A 120 11.38 21.00 5.13
CA ALA A 120 11.43 22.46 5.18
C ALA A 120 11.97 22.98 6.52
N ARG A 121 11.50 22.45 7.65
CA ARG A 121 11.98 22.77 8.99
C ARG A 121 13.45 22.41 9.17
N PHE A 122 13.84 21.21 8.76
CA PHE A 122 15.24 20.77 8.79
C PHE A 122 16.15 21.74 8.01
N MET A 123 15.74 22.15 6.80
CA MET A 123 16.52 23.04 5.93
C MET A 123 16.60 24.48 6.47
N ALA A 124 15.62 24.92 7.26
CA ALA A 124 15.69 26.21 7.95
C ALA A 124 16.77 26.24 9.03
N GLU A 125 17.10 25.08 9.61
CA GLU A 125 18.11 24.94 10.66
C GLU A 125 19.50 24.63 10.09
N CYS A 126 19.60 23.76 9.06
CA CYS A 126 20.87 23.33 8.50
C CYS A 126 20.75 22.85 7.05
N ARG A 127 21.89 22.74 6.36
CA ARG A 127 21.95 22.08 5.04
C ARG A 127 22.30 20.60 5.23
N PRO A 128 21.69 19.68 4.42
CA PRO A 128 22.06 18.27 4.48
C PRO A 128 23.49 18.07 3.99
N ALA A 129 24.28 17.25 4.68
CA ALA A 129 25.54 16.75 4.15
C ALA A 129 25.31 15.62 3.14
N GLY A 130 24.27 14.83 3.36
CA GLY A 130 23.75 13.83 2.45
C GLY A 130 22.76 14.40 1.43
N SER A 131 21.77 13.59 1.07
CA SER A 131 20.67 13.99 0.16
C SER A 131 19.33 13.58 0.71
N ILE A 132 18.30 14.35 0.38
CA ILE A 132 16.90 14.07 0.67
C ILE A 132 16.19 13.84 -0.66
N GLY A 133 15.44 12.74 -0.78
CA GLY A 133 14.68 12.38 -1.98
C GLY A 133 13.19 12.24 -1.72
N PHE A 134 12.39 12.44 -2.77
CA PHE A 134 10.97 12.11 -2.81
C PHE A 134 10.69 11.22 -4.01
N LEU A 135 9.97 10.13 -3.79
CA LEU A 135 9.43 9.21 -4.79
C LEU A 135 7.91 9.24 -4.64
N ILE A 136 7.24 10.04 -5.47
CA ILE A 136 5.79 10.21 -5.38
C ILE A 136 5.12 9.64 -6.62
N THR A 137 4.12 8.78 -6.41
CA THR A 137 3.34 8.16 -7.48
C THR A 137 1.88 8.58 -7.45
N GLY A 138 1.19 8.40 -8.56
CA GLY A 138 -0.27 8.49 -8.70
C GLY A 138 -0.93 7.15 -9.05
N ASP A 139 -0.31 5.99 -8.74
CA ASP A 139 -0.82 4.64 -9.07
C ASP A 139 -0.42 3.61 -8.00
N GLU A 140 -0.67 3.90 -6.72
CA GLU A 140 -0.58 2.92 -5.65
C GLU A 140 -1.93 2.23 -5.42
N GLU A 141 -3.00 3.02 -5.34
CA GLU A 141 -4.38 2.59 -5.09
C GLU A 141 -5.07 2.01 -6.33
N GLY A 142 -4.42 2.08 -7.47
CA GLY A 142 -4.87 1.55 -8.75
C GLY A 142 -4.22 0.20 -9.10
N PRO A 143 -4.00 -0.05 -10.41
CA PRO A 143 -3.35 -1.26 -10.88
C PRO A 143 -1.87 -1.40 -10.47
N ALA A 144 -1.21 -0.34 -10.00
CA ALA A 144 0.21 -0.26 -9.63
C ALA A 144 1.16 -0.69 -10.76
N VAL A 145 0.79 -0.37 -12.00
CA VAL A 145 1.54 -0.74 -13.22
C VAL A 145 2.44 0.40 -13.68
N ASN A 146 1.90 1.64 -13.65
CA ASN A 146 2.56 2.83 -14.16
C ASN A 146 3.13 3.74 -13.04
N GLY A 147 3.15 3.26 -11.81
CA GLY A 147 3.60 3.97 -10.62
C GLY A 147 5.04 3.66 -10.20
N THR A 148 5.24 3.46 -8.91
CA THR A 148 6.53 3.26 -8.23
C THR A 148 7.40 2.19 -8.86
N ARG A 149 6.83 1.11 -9.38
CA ARG A 149 7.58 0.08 -10.11
C ARG A 149 8.41 0.66 -11.26
N LYS A 150 7.81 1.55 -12.08
CA LYS A 150 8.50 2.19 -13.21
C LYS A 150 9.43 3.31 -12.75
N LEU A 151 9.05 4.01 -11.67
CA LEU A 151 9.93 5.00 -11.06
C LEU A 151 11.22 4.37 -10.54
N VAL A 152 11.15 3.23 -9.87
CA VAL A 152 12.33 2.45 -9.42
C VAL A 152 13.17 1.98 -10.61
N ALA A 153 12.55 1.51 -11.69
CA ALA A 153 13.28 1.13 -12.91
C ALA A 153 14.01 2.35 -13.52
N TRP A 154 13.36 3.50 -13.60
CA TRP A 154 13.94 4.75 -14.06
C TRP A 154 15.16 5.21 -13.23
N LEU A 155 15.10 5.06 -11.89
CA LEU A 155 16.22 5.34 -10.99
C LEU A 155 17.41 4.39 -11.23
N LYS A 156 17.13 3.08 -11.36
CA LYS A 156 18.15 2.05 -11.65
C LYS A 156 18.87 2.31 -12.98
N GLU A 157 18.14 2.67 -14.04
CA GLU A 157 18.73 3.03 -15.34
C GLU A 157 19.71 4.20 -15.24
N ARG A 158 19.41 5.18 -14.38
CA ARG A 158 20.26 6.35 -14.12
C ARG A 158 21.35 6.11 -13.11
N ARG A 159 21.41 4.91 -12.54
CA ARG A 159 22.31 4.57 -11.43
C ARG A 159 22.17 5.53 -10.25
N GLU A 160 20.94 6.01 -10.06
CA GLU A 160 20.62 6.85 -8.91
C GLU A 160 20.71 6.00 -7.64
N ARG A 161 21.56 6.42 -6.72
CA ARG A 161 21.76 5.71 -5.47
C ARG A 161 20.82 6.25 -4.41
N VAL A 162 20.05 5.37 -3.79
CA VAL A 162 19.27 5.61 -2.58
C VAL A 162 19.82 4.67 -1.51
N ASP A 163 20.16 5.21 -0.33
CA ASP A 163 20.77 4.42 0.74
C ASP A 163 19.74 3.84 1.70
N ALA A 164 18.59 4.51 1.86
CA ALA A 164 17.41 4.02 2.58
C ALA A 164 16.14 4.75 2.10
N CYS A 165 14.99 4.10 2.26
CA CYS A 165 13.70 4.70 1.94
C CYS A 165 12.71 4.52 3.09
N LEU A 166 12.01 5.60 3.44
CA LEU A 166 10.86 5.61 4.31
C LEU A 166 9.59 5.75 3.47
N VAL A 167 8.65 4.82 3.59
CA VAL A 167 7.32 4.93 3.00
C VAL A 167 6.35 5.47 4.04
N GLY A 168 5.60 6.49 3.69
CA GLY A 168 4.70 7.20 4.63
C GLY A 168 3.33 6.56 4.81
N GLU A 169 3.19 5.27 4.54
CA GLU A 169 1.93 4.52 4.73
C GLU A 169 1.41 4.58 6.16
N PRO A 170 0.09 4.60 6.37
CA PRO A 170 -0.50 4.61 7.71
C PRO A 170 -0.29 3.26 8.40
N THR A 171 0.73 3.18 9.24
CA THR A 171 1.19 1.93 9.87
C THR A 171 0.64 1.71 11.27
N ASN A 172 0.18 2.77 11.92
CA ASN A 172 -0.19 2.73 13.33
C ASN A 172 -1.68 2.39 13.50
N PRO A 173 -2.05 1.37 14.31
CA PRO A 173 -3.44 0.94 14.42
C PRO A 173 -4.34 1.88 15.23
N GLN A 174 -3.87 2.41 16.36
CA GLN A 174 -4.67 3.23 17.27
C GLN A 174 -3.98 4.52 17.70
N ARG A 175 -2.66 4.48 17.90
CA ARG A 175 -1.86 5.61 18.39
C ARG A 175 -0.57 5.72 17.58
N LEU A 176 -0.19 6.94 17.24
CA LEU A 176 1.07 7.21 16.55
C LEU A 176 2.28 6.70 17.36
N GLY A 177 3.16 5.96 16.71
CA GLY A 177 4.36 5.39 17.31
C GLY A 177 4.24 3.91 17.69
N GLU A 178 3.08 3.27 17.53
CA GLU A 178 2.89 1.87 17.91
C GLU A 178 3.59 0.88 16.97
N THR A 179 3.71 1.21 15.66
CA THR A 179 4.14 0.21 14.69
C THR A 179 4.99 0.80 13.58
N ILE A 180 6.16 0.19 13.36
CA ILE A 180 6.96 0.33 12.13
C ILE A 180 6.76 -0.93 11.29
N LYS A 181 6.40 -0.78 10.01
CA LYS A 181 6.34 -1.92 9.09
C LYS A 181 7.72 -2.12 8.45
N ILE A 182 8.29 -3.30 8.69
CA ILE A 182 9.58 -3.73 8.12
C ILE A 182 9.43 -4.69 6.96
N GLY A 183 8.22 -5.04 6.58
CA GLY A 183 7.94 -5.95 5.48
C GLY A 183 6.44 -6.12 5.28
N ARG A 184 6.08 -6.82 4.22
CA ARG A 184 4.69 -7.11 3.85
C ARG A 184 4.54 -8.54 3.39
N ARG A 185 3.39 -9.14 3.71
CA ARG A 185 3.00 -10.45 3.17
C ARG A 185 2.79 -10.35 1.66
N GLY A 186 3.04 -11.45 0.96
CA GLY A 186 2.63 -11.61 -0.43
C GLY A 186 1.11 -11.73 -0.56
N SER A 187 0.62 -11.51 -1.77
CA SER A 187 -0.81 -11.63 -2.10
C SER A 187 -0.99 -12.42 -3.39
N LEU A 188 -1.87 -13.42 -3.34
CA LEU A 188 -2.25 -14.23 -4.49
C LEU A 188 -3.77 -14.40 -4.51
N THR A 189 -4.40 -14.02 -5.61
CA THR A 189 -5.83 -14.22 -5.83
C THR A 189 -6.05 -15.35 -6.82
N GLY A 190 -6.96 -16.25 -6.50
CA GLY A 190 -7.38 -17.35 -7.35
C GLY A 190 -8.86 -17.28 -7.71
N TRP A 191 -9.17 -17.48 -8.99
CA TRP A 191 -10.53 -17.63 -9.51
C TRP A 191 -10.71 -19.06 -9.99
N LEU A 192 -11.57 -19.80 -9.31
CA LEU A 192 -11.87 -21.19 -9.61
C LEU A 192 -13.24 -21.30 -10.26
N THR A 193 -13.30 -21.87 -11.45
CA THR A 193 -14.56 -22.24 -12.14
C THR A 193 -14.62 -23.74 -12.27
N VAL A 194 -15.65 -24.36 -11.71
CA VAL A 194 -15.92 -25.79 -11.83
C VAL A 194 -17.02 -25.99 -12.86
N GLN A 195 -16.74 -26.81 -13.86
CA GLN A 195 -17.65 -27.09 -14.97
C GLN A 195 -18.49 -28.33 -14.67
N GLY A 196 -19.74 -28.28 -15.07
CA GLY A 196 -20.71 -29.38 -14.99
C GLY A 196 -21.57 -29.44 -16.26
N MET A 197 -22.71 -30.08 -16.13
CA MET A 197 -23.72 -30.19 -17.19
C MET A 197 -25.09 -29.87 -16.62
N GLN A 198 -25.74 -28.86 -17.18
CA GLN A 198 -27.09 -28.44 -16.78
C GLN A 198 -28.09 -29.58 -16.97
N GLY A 199 -29.02 -29.69 -16.02
CA GLY A 199 -30.11 -30.64 -16.12
C GLY A 199 -31.24 -30.41 -15.12
N HIS A 200 -32.26 -31.22 -15.18
CA HIS A 200 -33.40 -31.13 -14.25
C HIS A 200 -33.05 -31.82 -12.93
N VAL A 201 -33.32 -31.20 -11.78
CA VAL A 201 -32.97 -31.76 -10.45
C VAL A 201 -33.64 -33.07 -10.15
N ALA A 202 -34.79 -33.41 -10.80
CA ALA A 202 -35.46 -34.68 -10.65
C ALA A 202 -34.79 -35.86 -11.43
N TYR A 203 -33.82 -35.54 -12.29
CA TYR A 203 -33.07 -36.51 -13.11
C TYR A 203 -31.57 -36.23 -13.00
N PRO A 204 -31.00 -36.31 -11.78
CA PRO A 204 -29.58 -35.93 -11.56
C PRO A 204 -28.61 -36.83 -12.33
N GLU A 205 -29.00 -38.05 -12.70
CA GLU A 205 -28.20 -38.96 -13.53
C GLU A 205 -27.99 -38.46 -14.97
N ARG A 206 -28.77 -37.46 -15.42
CA ARG A 206 -28.68 -36.83 -16.76
C ARG A 206 -27.98 -35.49 -16.74
N ALA A 207 -27.40 -35.15 -15.61
CA ALA A 207 -26.69 -33.90 -15.40
C ALA A 207 -25.33 -34.15 -14.71
N ASP A 208 -24.49 -33.16 -14.66
CA ASP A 208 -23.28 -33.15 -13.81
C ASP A 208 -23.31 -31.87 -12.95
N ASN A 209 -23.60 -32.04 -11.64
CA ASN A 209 -23.71 -30.91 -10.73
C ASN A 209 -22.32 -30.45 -10.28
N PRO A 210 -21.89 -29.22 -10.65
CA PRO A 210 -20.58 -28.68 -10.29
C PRO A 210 -20.48 -28.28 -8.81
N ILE A 211 -21.61 -28.03 -8.13
CA ILE A 211 -21.62 -27.47 -6.77
C ILE A 211 -20.94 -28.38 -5.75
N PRO A 212 -21.29 -29.71 -5.64
CA PRO A 212 -20.63 -30.60 -4.69
C PRO A 212 -19.11 -30.68 -4.93
N ARG A 213 -18.68 -30.65 -6.21
CA ARG A 213 -17.28 -30.68 -6.58
C ARG A 213 -16.57 -29.39 -6.18
N LEU A 214 -17.18 -28.21 -6.41
CA LEU A 214 -16.64 -26.94 -5.96
C LEU A 214 -16.45 -26.91 -4.43
N LEU A 215 -17.46 -27.35 -3.67
CA LEU A 215 -17.38 -27.41 -2.21
C LEU A 215 -16.27 -28.38 -1.74
N ALA A 216 -16.09 -29.50 -2.40
CA ALA A 216 -15.00 -30.44 -2.09
C ALA A 216 -13.63 -29.84 -2.40
N MET A 217 -13.47 -29.10 -3.52
CA MET A 217 -12.25 -28.42 -3.88
C MET A 217 -11.91 -27.30 -2.88
N LEU A 218 -12.88 -26.48 -2.48
CA LEU A 218 -12.68 -25.45 -1.46
C LEU A 218 -12.35 -26.08 -0.09
N GLY A 219 -13.01 -27.17 0.27
CA GLY A 219 -12.69 -27.95 1.46
C GLY A 219 -11.25 -28.49 1.45
N ALA A 220 -10.76 -28.98 0.31
CA ALA A 220 -9.39 -29.46 0.18
C ALA A 220 -8.35 -28.32 0.31
N LEU A 221 -8.68 -27.11 -0.12
CA LEU A 221 -7.83 -25.92 0.02
C LEU A 221 -7.78 -25.38 1.46
N THR A 222 -8.81 -25.62 2.27
CA THR A 222 -8.93 -25.11 3.64
C THR A 222 -8.74 -26.17 4.72
N ALA A 223 -8.49 -27.42 4.33
CA ALA A 223 -8.40 -28.56 5.27
C ALA A 223 -7.23 -28.47 6.25
N GLU A 224 -6.15 -27.83 5.85
CA GLU A 224 -4.91 -27.73 6.62
C GLU A 224 -4.33 -26.31 6.52
N PRO A 225 -3.65 -25.80 7.57
CA PRO A 225 -2.86 -24.58 7.47
C PRO A 225 -1.81 -24.69 6.36
N LEU A 226 -1.49 -23.58 5.71
CA LEU A 226 -0.43 -23.52 4.68
C LEU A 226 0.95 -23.70 5.29
N ASP A 227 1.17 -23.11 6.46
CA ASP A 227 2.42 -23.12 7.22
C ASP A 227 2.17 -22.70 8.69
N GLY A 228 3.23 -22.68 9.49
CA GLY A 228 3.20 -22.27 10.90
C GLY A 228 3.68 -20.83 11.15
N GLY A 229 3.94 -20.05 10.11
CA GLY A 229 4.56 -18.75 10.22
C GLY A 229 6.10 -18.82 10.29
N THR A 230 6.74 -17.65 10.42
CA THR A 230 8.17 -17.48 10.62
C THR A 230 8.43 -16.51 11.77
N GLU A 231 9.69 -16.23 12.09
CA GLU A 231 10.03 -15.21 13.09
C GLU A 231 9.48 -13.82 12.71
N ALA A 232 9.46 -13.51 11.41
CA ALA A 232 9.05 -12.22 10.89
C ALA A 232 7.58 -12.16 10.43
N PHE A 233 6.93 -13.31 10.24
CA PHE A 233 5.59 -13.37 9.66
C PHE A 233 4.65 -14.31 10.39
N GLU A 234 3.41 -13.90 10.52
CA GLU A 234 2.30 -14.79 10.87
C GLU A 234 2.14 -15.92 9.84
N PRO A 235 1.42 -17.01 10.19
CA PRO A 235 1.06 -18.06 9.24
C PRO A 235 0.33 -17.53 8.00
N SER A 236 0.63 -18.11 6.83
CA SER A 236 -0.07 -17.79 5.60
C SER A 236 -1.53 -18.20 5.68
N GLN A 237 -2.42 -17.36 5.16
CA GLN A 237 -3.87 -17.54 5.27
C GLN A 237 -4.53 -17.58 3.90
N LEU A 238 -5.38 -18.58 3.66
CA LEU A 238 -6.31 -18.63 2.54
C LEU A 238 -7.70 -18.23 3.02
N VAL A 239 -8.28 -17.22 2.35
CA VAL A 239 -9.64 -16.75 2.62
C VAL A 239 -10.47 -16.88 1.35
N ILE A 240 -11.57 -17.62 1.40
CA ILE A 240 -12.56 -17.69 0.34
C ILE A 240 -13.41 -16.41 0.44
N SER A 241 -13.38 -15.58 -0.59
CA SER A 241 -14.07 -14.29 -0.61
C SER A 241 -15.40 -14.29 -1.34
N SER A 242 -15.63 -15.28 -2.25
CA SER A 242 -16.89 -15.42 -2.96
C SER A 242 -17.13 -16.87 -3.37
N VAL A 243 -18.40 -17.28 -3.35
CA VAL A 243 -18.91 -18.52 -3.98
C VAL A 243 -20.16 -18.14 -4.75
N ASP A 244 -20.08 -18.23 -6.09
CA ASP A 244 -21.11 -17.76 -7.00
C ASP A 244 -21.59 -18.88 -7.91
N VAL A 245 -22.88 -19.15 -7.88
CA VAL A 245 -23.52 -20.08 -8.80
C VAL A 245 -24.47 -19.36 -9.75
N GLY A 246 -25.09 -18.26 -9.26
CA GLY A 246 -25.98 -17.41 -10.05
C GLY A 246 -27.22 -18.15 -10.60
N ASN A 247 -27.65 -19.25 -9.97
CA ASN A 247 -28.75 -20.07 -10.45
C ASN A 247 -30.11 -19.60 -9.85
N PRO A 248 -30.92 -18.86 -10.61
CA PRO A 248 -32.21 -18.36 -10.11
C PRO A 248 -33.34 -19.41 -10.15
N THR A 249 -33.09 -20.57 -10.79
CA THR A 249 -34.12 -21.56 -11.10
C THR A 249 -33.95 -22.79 -10.21
N PRO A 250 -34.84 -23.02 -9.21
CA PRO A 250 -34.63 -24.03 -8.17
C PRO A 250 -34.72 -25.48 -8.65
N ASN A 251 -35.33 -25.76 -9.80
CA ASN A 251 -35.43 -27.06 -10.37
C ASN A 251 -34.43 -27.38 -11.49
N VAL A 252 -33.38 -26.55 -11.62
CA VAL A 252 -32.30 -26.72 -12.59
C VAL A 252 -30.98 -26.92 -11.87
N ILE A 253 -30.21 -27.94 -12.25
CA ILE A 253 -28.81 -28.12 -11.92
C ILE A 253 -28.01 -27.16 -12.82
N PRO A 254 -27.12 -26.27 -12.29
CA PRO A 254 -26.36 -25.34 -13.09
C PRO A 254 -25.26 -26.02 -13.92
N ALA A 255 -24.82 -25.32 -15.00
CA ALA A 255 -23.71 -25.80 -15.84
C ALA A 255 -22.34 -25.51 -15.26
N GLU A 256 -22.23 -24.51 -14.36
CA GLU A 256 -20.97 -24.13 -13.72
C GLU A 256 -21.20 -23.54 -12.32
N ALA A 257 -20.15 -23.59 -11.49
CA ALA A 257 -20.07 -22.93 -10.21
C ALA A 257 -18.70 -22.30 -10.05
N ARG A 258 -18.62 -21.12 -9.40
CA ARG A 258 -17.41 -20.32 -9.28
C ARG A 258 -17.08 -19.99 -7.84
N ALA A 259 -15.79 -19.79 -7.57
CA ALA A 259 -15.33 -19.24 -6.30
C ALA A 259 -14.13 -18.33 -6.52
N THR A 260 -14.00 -17.34 -5.65
CA THR A 260 -12.81 -16.48 -5.55
C THR A 260 -12.20 -16.67 -4.16
N PHE A 261 -10.89 -16.76 -4.09
CA PHE A 261 -10.14 -16.79 -2.84
C PHE A 261 -8.87 -15.95 -2.94
N ASN A 262 -8.38 -15.50 -1.79
CA ASN A 262 -7.10 -14.80 -1.68
C ASN A 262 -6.20 -15.51 -0.67
N ILE A 263 -4.90 -15.58 -0.97
CA ILE A 263 -3.88 -16.09 -0.07
C ILE A 263 -2.96 -14.92 0.30
N ARG A 264 -2.91 -14.58 1.60
CA ARG A 264 -1.85 -13.75 2.17
C ARG A 264 -0.76 -14.67 2.66
N PHE A 265 0.45 -14.56 2.09
CA PHE A 265 1.51 -15.53 2.32
C PHE A 265 2.82 -14.87 2.79
N ASN A 266 3.56 -15.60 3.60
CA ASN A 266 4.85 -15.23 4.15
C ASN A 266 6.01 -15.60 3.20
N ASP A 267 7.24 -15.41 3.64
CA ASP A 267 8.48 -15.62 2.88
C ASP A 267 8.85 -17.08 2.63
N GLN A 268 8.14 -18.05 3.24
CA GLN A 268 8.29 -19.49 2.92
C GLN A 268 7.68 -19.83 1.55
N HIS A 269 6.83 -18.96 1.01
CA HIS A 269 6.10 -19.21 -0.21
C HIS A 269 6.44 -18.23 -1.33
N THR A 270 6.19 -18.68 -2.55
CA THR A 270 6.17 -17.86 -3.77
C THR A 270 4.84 -18.07 -4.48
N ALA A 271 4.46 -17.15 -5.36
CA ALA A 271 3.28 -17.34 -6.22
C ALA A 271 3.34 -18.67 -6.97
N LYS A 272 4.52 -19.05 -7.47
CA LYS A 272 4.74 -20.34 -8.17
C LYS A 272 4.50 -21.55 -7.27
N SER A 273 5.04 -21.54 -6.04
CA SER A 273 4.88 -22.66 -5.10
C SER A 273 3.43 -22.82 -4.66
N LEU A 274 2.73 -21.71 -4.42
CA LEU A 274 1.31 -21.70 -4.06
C LEU A 274 0.41 -22.14 -5.21
N THR A 275 0.67 -21.67 -6.43
CA THR A 275 -0.09 -22.15 -7.61
C THR A 275 0.03 -23.65 -7.75
N ALA A 276 1.25 -24.19 -7.67
CA ALA A 276 1.47 -25.64 -7.74
C ALA A 276 0.81 -26.41 -6.56
N TRP A 277 0.75 -25.80 -5.37
CA TRP A 277 0.04 -26.38 -4.22
C TRP A 277 -1.48 -26.40 -4.46
N ILE A 278 -2.06 -25.30 -4.96
CA ILE A 278 -3.48 -25.21 -5.31
C ILE A 278 -3.83 -26.30 -6.35
N GLU A 279 -3.08 -26.37 -7.44
CA GLU A 279 -3.29 -27.35 -8.51
C GLU A 279 -3.28 -28.80 -7.99
N ARG A 280 -2.34 -29.15 -7.10
CA ARG A 280 -2.29 -30.47 -6.47
C ARG A 280 -3.53 -30.74 -5.61
N LYS A 281 -3.99 -29.78 -4.80
CA LYS A 281 -5.20 -29.93 -3.97
C LYS A 281 -6.45 -30.10 -4.84
N LEU A 282 -6.60 -29.33 -5.91
CA LEU A 282 -7.71 -29.46 -6.86
C LEU A 282 -7.68 -30.82 -7.60
N ALA A 283 -6.49 -31.23 -8.04
CA ALA A 283 -6.32 -32.55 -8.71
C ALA A 283 -6.69 -33.73 -7.82
N SER A 284 -6.50 -33.65 -6.51
CA SER A 284 -6.89 -34.70 -5.56
C SER A 284 -8.41 -34.89 -5.48
N VAL A 285 -9.19 -33.88 -5.78
CA VAL A 285 -10.66 -33.97 -5.87
C VAL A 285 -11.09 -34.43 -7.26
N GLY A 286 -10.37 -33.98 -8.30
CA GLY A 286 -10.66 -34.33 -9.70
C GLY A 286 -11.83 -33.55 -10.30
N GLY A 287 -12.12 -33.87 -11.59
CA GLY A 287 -13.21 -33.27 -12.36
C GLY A 287 -12.79 -31.99 -13.12
N ALA A 288 -13.62 -31.59 -14.10
CA ALA A 288 -13.35 -30.48 -14.98
C ALA A 288 -13.42 -29.15 -14.22
N HIS A 289 -12.33 -28.41 -14.25
CA HIS A 289 -12.25 -27.08 -13.66
C HIS A 289 -11.26 -26.19 -14.43
N ARG A 290 -11.37 -24.88 -14.21
CA ARG A 290 -10.42 -23.87 -14.67
C ARG A 290 -9.98 -23.04 -13.47
N LEU A 291 -8.69 -22.90 -13.31
CA LEU A 291 -8.07 -22.05 -12.30
C LEU A 291 -7.34 -20.89 -13.00
N GLU A 292 -7.64 -19.66 -12.60
CA GLU A 292 -6.87 -18.47 -12.92
C GLU A 292 -6.23 -17.98 -11.63
N VAL A 293 -4.95 -17.55 -11.71
CA VAL A 293 -4.20 -17.08 -10.54
C VAL A 293 -3.50 -15.78 -10.92
N ARG A 294 -3.61 -14.78 -10.04
CA ARG A 294 -2.82 -13.56 -10.12
C ARG A 294 -2.13 -13.29 -8.79
N SER A 295 -0.86 -12.95 -8.84
CA SER A 295 -0.12 -12.50 -7.67
C SER A 295 0.33 -11.07 -7.87
N ASP A 296 -0.08 -10.20 -6.96
CA ASP A 296 0.17 -8.77 -7.02
C ASP A 296 1.46 -8.39 -6.26
N ALA A 297 1.89 -9.22 -5.30
CA ALA A 297 3.08 -8.98 -4.50
C ALA A 297 3.71 -10.27 -3.99
N ALA A 298 5.04 -10.32 -3.96
CA ALA A 298 5.80 -11.29 -3.18
C ALA A 298 5.96 -10.78 -1.74
N ALA A 299 6.04 -11.71 -0.79
CA ALA A 299 6.40 -11.36 0.58
C ALA A 299 7.83 -10.81 0.64
N PHE A 300 8.06 -9.87 1.53
CA PHE A 300 9.40 -9.36 1.80
C PHE A 300 9.51 -8.89 3.25
N VAL A 301 10.73 -8.90 3.76
CA VAL A 301 11.12 -8.28 5.02
C VAL A 301 12.44 -7.54 4.82
N THR A 302 12.55 -6.35 5.36
CA THR A 302 13.82 -5.63 5.52
C THR A 302 14.44 -6.14 6.83
N PRO A 303 15.60 -6.78 6.77
CA PRO A 303 16.28 -7.24 7.98
C PRO A 303 16.53 -6.08 8.94
N ALA A 304 16.53 -6.38 10.25
CA ALA A 304 16.98 -5.42 11.25
C ALA A 304 18.38 -4.88 10.88
N GLY A 305 18.56 -3.57 11.02
CA GLY A 305 19.80 -2.91 10.64
C GLY A 305 19.79 -1.43 10.99
N PRO A 306 20.88 -0.71 10.66
CA PRO A 306 21.08 0.67 11.15
C PRO A 306 19.94 1.64 10.86
N PHE A 307 19.23 1.47 9.73
CA PHE A 307 18.11 2.35 9.39
C PHE A 307 16.87 2.04 10.21
N THR A 308 16.55 0.77 10.41
CA THR A 308 15.41 0.34 11.26
C THR A 308 15.65 0.76 12.70
N GLU A 309 16.85 0.44 13.25
CA GLU A 309 17.26 0.80 14.62
C GLU A 309 17.23 2.32 14.84
N LEU A 310 17.67 3.10 13.85
CA LEU A 310 17.58 4.56 13.91
C LEU A 310 16.14 5.03 13.99
N LEU A 311 15.24 4.51 13.15
CA LEU A 311 13.85 4.90 13.18
C LEU A 311 13.17 4.52 14.50
N GLU A 312 13.42 3.30 15.03
CA GLU A 312 12.94 2.88 16.35
C GLU A 312 13.37 3.87 17.44
N SER A 313 14.67 4.21 17.48
CA SER A 313 15.21 5.14 18.47
C SER A 313 14.64 6.55 18.33
N VAL A 314 14.35 7.00 17.12
CA VAL A 314 13.73 8.30 16.85
C VAL A 314 12.27 8.30 17.33
N VAL A 315 11.50 7.26 17.01
CA VAL A 315 10.11 7.13 17.42
C VAL A 315 10.02 7.07 18.96
N GLU A 316 10.85 6.26 19.62
CA GLU A 316 10.89 6.17 21.07
C GLU A 316 11.23 7.53 21.72
N ARG A 317 12.22 8.24 21.20
CA ARG A 317 12.63 9.54 21.73
C ARG A 317 11.57 10.62 21.58
N GLU A 318 10.95 10.72 20.41
CA GLU A 318 9.99 11.79 20.11
C GLU A 318 8.58 11.51 20.66
N LEU A 319 8.16 10.24 20.70
CA LEU A 319 6.80 9.85 21.07
C LEU A 319 6.72 9.11 22.44
N GLY A 320 7.87 8.71 23.01
CA GLY A 320 7.90 7.96 24.27
C GLY A 320 7.33 6.55 24.18
N ILE A 321 7.31 5.95 22.96
CA ILE A 321 6.75 4.65 22.67
C ILE A 321 7.82 3.83 21.95
N VAL A 322 8.06 2.59 22.41
CA VAL A 322 8.86 1.61 21.68
C VAL A 322 7.96 0.96 20.62
N PRO A 323 8.22 1.18 19.33
CA PRO A 323 7.37 0.64 18.27
C PRO A 323 7.53 -0.87 18.13
N GLU A 324 6.45 -1.55 17.76
CA GLU A 324 6.50 -2.94 17.30
C GLU A 324 6.98 -2.98 15.84
N LEU A 325 7.98 -3.81 15.55
CA LEU A 325 8.37 -4.14 14.19
C LEU A 325 7.42 -5.20 13.62
N SER A 326 6.74 -4.91 12.53
CA SER A 326 5.64 -5.75 12.03
C SER A 326 5.67 -5.93 10.52
N THR A 327 5.13 -7.07 10.07
CA THR A 327 4.93 -7.40 8.65
C THR A 327 3.45 -7.57 8.28
N THR A 328 2.55 -7.26 9.23
CA THR A 328 1.10 -7.41 9.05
C THR A 328 0.50 -6.34 8.13
N GLY A 329 -0.75 -6.53 7.70
CA GLY A 329 -1.50 -5.59 6.88
C GLY A 329 -1.55 -5.93 5.39
N GLY A 330 -1.95 -4.94 4.58
CA GLY A 330 -2.04 -5.03 3.14
C GLY A 330 -0.67 -5.00 2.44
N THR A 331 -0.67 -4.89 1.13
CA THR A 331 0.55 -4.60 0.35
C THR A 331 0.76 -3.08 0.29
N SER A 332 1.97 -2.66 -0.09
CA SER A 332 2.33 -1.26 -0.35
C SER A 332 3.41 -1.19 -1.42
N ASP A 333 3.73 0.01 -1.87
CA ASP A 333 4.79 0.24 -2.85
C ASP A 333 6.20 -0.05 -2.33
N ALA A 334 6.39 -0.25 -1.03
CA ALA A 334 7.61 -0.78 -0.45
C ALA A 334 8.06 -2.08 -1.13
N ARG A 335 7.12 -2.89 -1.64
CA ARG A 335 7.39 -4.12 -2.43
C ARG A 335 8.26 -3.88 -3.67
N PHE A 336 8.23 -2.70 -4.26
CA PHE A 336 9.06 -2.34 -5.42
C PHE A 336 10.36 -1.66 -4.99
N ILE A 337 10.31 -0.86 -3.93
CA ILE A 337 11.44 -0.07 -3.43
C ILE A 337 12.49 -0.95 -2.77
N ARG A 338 12.10 -2.08 -2.16
CA ARG A 338 13.02 -3.08 -1.57
C ARG A 338 14.13 -3.55 -2.51
N ASP A 339 13.88 -3.49 -3.81
CA ASP A 339 14.86 -3.87 -4.84
C ASP A 339 15.89 -2.76 -5.12
N LEU A 340 15.70 -1.58 -4.55
CA LEU A 340 16.56 -0.41 -4.69
C LEU A 340 17.43 -0.20 -3.43
N CYS A 341 16.82 -0.27 -2.26
CA CYS A 341 17.47 0.00 -0.97
C CYS A 341 16.69 -0.63 0.20
N PRO A 342 17.25 -0.66 1.43
CA PRO A 342 16.48 -0.94 2.64
C PRO A 342 15.26 0.00 2.72
N VAL A 343 14.08 -0.57 2.98
CA VAL A 343 12.82 0.16 3.04
C VAL A 343 12.03 -0.23 4.29
N VAL A 344 11.51 0.77 4.98
CA VAL A 344 10.58 0.62 6.11
C VAL A 344 9.40 1.56 5.91
N GLU A 345 8.30 1.28 6.59
CA GLU A 345 7.11 2.11 6.50
C GLU A 345 6.74 2.64 7.88
N PHE A 346 6.48 3.93 7.95
CA PHE A 346 6.01 4.60 9.16
C PHE A 346 5.23 5.86 8.78
N GLY A 347 3.97 5.95 9.22
CA GLY A 347 3.09 7.09 8.94
C GLY A 347 2.01 7.26 9.99
N LEU A 348 0.86 7.75 9.58
CA LEU A 348 -0.25 8.14 10.44
C LEU A 348 -0.99 6.94 11.05
N VAL A 349 -1.99 7.26 11.90
CA VAL A 349 -2.91 6.27 12.47
C VAL A 349 -3.94 5.87 11.42
N GLY A 350 -3.97 4.59 11.09
CA GLY A 350 -4.78 4.03 10.00
C GLY A 350 -6.21 3.64 10.37
N ALA A 351 -6.73 4.07 11.51
CA ALA A 351 -8.04 3.62 12.01
C ALA A 351 -9.23 3.91 11.08
N THR A 352 -9.12 4.88 10.19
CA THR A 352 -10.18 5.30 9.27
C THR A 352 -9.82 5.13 7.79
N ILE A 353 -8.78 4.33 7.48
CA ILE A 353 -8.38 4.05 6.09
C ILE A 353 -9.56 3.56 5.25
N HIS A 354 -9.76 4.15 4.07
CA HIS A 354 -10.77 3.77 3.08
C HIS A 354 -12.23 3.87 3.55
N GLN A 355 -12.46 4.35 4.77
CA GLN A 355 -13.81 4.53 5.31
C GLN A 355 -14.41 5.87 4.86
N VAL A 356 -15.72 5.98 4.97
CA VAL A 356 -16.42 7.27 5.02
C VAL A 356 -15.94 7.99 6.28
N ASP A 357 -15.84 9.31 6.22
CA ASP A 357 -15.29 10.13 7.29
C ASP A 357 -13.82 9.79 7.66
N GLU A 358 -13.02 9.41 6.65
CA GLU A 358 -11.58 9.34 6.81
C GLU A 358 -11.05 10.67 7.36
N ARG A 359 -10.22 10.59 8.41
CA ARG A 359 -9.76 11.79 9.12
C ARG A 359 -8.44 11.57 9.83
N VAL A 360 -7.75 12.68 10.09
CA VAL A 360 -6.46 12.71 10.79
C VAL A 360 -6.47 13.79 11.87
N ALA A 361 -5.98 13.47 13.05
CA ALA A 361 -5.82 14.45 14.12
C ALA A 361 -4.73 15.47 13.80
N LEU A 362 -4.97 16.75 14.07
CA LEU A 362 -3.97 17.81 13.90
C LEU A 362 -2.72 17.56 14.74
N ALA A 363 -2.88 16.99 15.92
CA ALA A 363 -1.79 16.61 16.81
C ALA A 363 -0.90 15.53 16.20
N ASP A 364 -1.47 14.54 15.50
CA ASP A 364 -0.71 13.46 14.87
C ASP A 364 0.10 13.97 13.67
N LEU A 365 -0.42 14.93 12.91
CA LEU A 365 0.34 15.58 11.83
C LEU A 365 1.58 16.30 12.36
N GLU A 366 1.44 17.02 13.45
CA GLU A 366 2.57 17.72 14.08
C GLU A 366 3.57 16.72 14.66
N ALA A 367 3.11 15.72 15.39
CA ALA A 367 3.96 14.71 16.00
C ALA A 367 4.71 13.89 14.94
N LEU A 368 4.05 13.47 13.83
CA LEU A 368 4.70 12.78 12.74
C LEU A 368 5.74 13.65 12.03
N THR A 369 5.45 14.95 11.87
CA THR A 369 6.41 15.93 11.32
C THR A 369 7.68 16.01 12.18
N GLN A 370 7.53 16.02 13.52
CA GLN A 370 8.67 16.03 14.45
C GLN A 370 9.51 14.76 14.33
N VAL A 371 8.87 13.59 14.25
CA VAL A 371 9.56 12.31 14.01
C VAL A 371 10.34 12.35 12.69
N TYR A 372 9.73 12.81 11.61
CA TYR A 372 10.40 12.89 10.31
C TYR A 372 11.55 13.91 10.30
N GLN A 373 11.41 15.06 10.96
CA GLN A 373 12.49 16.04 11.11
C GLN A 373 13.65 15.47 11.92
N ALA A 374 13.37 14.77 13.01
CA ALA A 374 14.38 14.12 13.83
C ALA A 374 15.09 12.99 13.08
N LEU A 375 14.38 12.23 12.25
CA LEU A 375 14.96 11.23 11.37
C LEU A 375 15.91 11.86 10.34
N LEU A 376 15.47 12.92 9.65
CA LEU A 376 16.31 13.67 8.73
C LEU A 376 17.58 14.21 9.42
N THR A 377 17.42 14.80 10.60
CA THR A 377 18.53 15.33 11.40
C THR A 377 19.54 14.23 11.74
N SER A 378 19.06 13.05 12.10
CA SER A 378 19.93 11.93 12.50
C SER A 378 20.58 11.22 11.31
N TYR A 379 19.94 11.22 10.14
CA TYR A 379 20.38 10.45 8.98
C TYR A 379 21.23 11.26 7.99
N VAL A 380 20.85 12.52 7.67
CA VAL A 380 21.49 13.29 6.59
C VAL A 380 22.26 14.53 7.05
N LYS A 381 22.24 14.85 8.38
CA LYS A 381 23.02 15.97 8.92
C LYS A 381 24.51 15.66 8.88
N ALA A 382 25.33 16.67 8.61
CA ALA A 382 26.78 16.59 8.82
C ALA A 382 27.09 16.35 10.31
N ALA A 383 28.11 15.50 10.54
CA ALA A 383 28.67 15.32 11.87
C ALA A 383 29.30 16.62 12.41
#